data_4d8df6a768dbdb9ae0c46839439f1e97
#
_entry.id   4d8df6a768dbdb9ae0c46839439f1e97
#
_cell.length_a   1.000
_cell.length_b   1.000
_cell.length_c   1.000
_cell.angle_alpha   90.00
_cell.angle_beta   90.00
_cell.angle_gamma   90.00
#
_symmetry.space_group_name_H-M   'P 1'
#
loop_
_entity.id
_entity.type
_entity.pdbx_description
1 polymer ?
#
loop_
_entity_poly.entity_id
_entity_poly.type
_entity_poly.pdbx_seq_one_letter_code
_entity_poly.pdbx_strand_id
1 'polypeptide(L)'
;VGIVLAVLLIGGVAAAVVAGRDRDGDGSSGTAATTVRGVIGSEKAEFFADPDTVKALAARGITVKAETSGSWAMDQLSLEGKDFAFPSSNAPADELRRRSAVEGGPLRPFYSPLVVVAHRNAAEVLAANGLARLKTDGTSSFATRGTLLMGPYLKAAEADRTWQQLEGASGHAELSGTLFITSTDPVSSNSGALYLAAASYVADGGRVAADRAAVDRTAVLMRKLVQVQGAQQTSSDAPFRDFISGVGNPLVLVYESQVASLLTHSKRQEIGDLVVLYPDTTVSSDHTLVPLTAAGRQLGELLSTDPQLRELAVRHGFRPQGAAAEFTAATAAHTDYIDQQLTGVRQAPVPTAEVLRTMAERARS
;
A
#
# COMPACT_ATOMS: atom_id res chain seq x y z
N VAL A 1 33.16 -6.64 -8.28
CA VAL A 1 33.16 -6.20 -6.87
C VAL A 1 32.13 -5.10 -6.75
N GLY A 2 30.89 -5.48 -6.41
CA GLY A 2 29.78 -4.54 -6.23
C GLY A 2 29.67 -4.15 -4.76
N ILE A 3 29.79 -2.89 -4.47
CA ILE A 3 29.61 -2.32 -3.15
C ILE A 3 28.11 -2.12 -2.94
N VAL A 4 27.53 -2.89 -2.04
CA VAL A 4 26.16 -2.68 -1.53
C VAL A 4 26.23 -1.51 -0.55
N LEU A 5 25.73 -0.35 -0.94
CA LEU A 5 25.54 0.79 -0.04
C LEU A 5 24.18 0.60 0.67
N ALA A 6 24.21 0.04 1.86
CA ALA A 6 23.08 0.07 2.78
C ALA A 6 23.02 1.48 3.40
N VAL A 7 22.08 2.31 2.94
CA VAL A 7 21.79 3.58 3.60
C VAL A 7 20.95 3.28 4.84
N LEU A 8 21.62 3.17 5.97
CA LEU A 8 21.01 3.22 7.29
C LEU A 8 20.61 4.68 7.57
N LEU A 9 19.35 5.04 7.33
CA LEU A 9 18.77 6.23 7.92
C LEU A 9 18.57 5.98 9.42
N ILE A 10 19.62 6.23 10.19
CA ILE A 10 19.54 6.35 11.65
C ILE A 10 18.87 7.70 11.95
N GLY A 11 17.56 7.71 12.06
CA GLY A 11 16.85 8.78 12.73
C GLY A 11 17.23 8.77 14.19
N GLY A 12 18.21 9.58 14.56
CA GLY A 12 18.61 9.76 15.95
C GLY A 12 17.50 10.44 16.74
N VAL A 13 16.68 9.66 17.43
CA VAL A 13 15.91 10.17 18.56
C VAL A 13 16.90 10.29 19.73
N ALA A 14 17.30 11.50 20.06
CA ALA A 14 18.06 11.80 21.25
C ALA A 14 17.24 11.36 22.47
N ALA A 15 17.65 10.27 23.09
CA ALA A 15 17.17 9.89 24.41
C ALA A 15 17.71 10.93 25.39
N ALA A 16 16.89 11.88 25.79
CA ALA A 16 17.17 12.73 26.93
C ALA A 16 17.13 11.84 28.22
N VAL A 17 18.29 11.35 28.61
CA VAL A 17 18.47 10.79 29.95
C VAL A 17 18.43 11.96 30.92
N VAL A 18 17.26 12.23 31.49
CA VAL A 18 17.16 13.06 32.66
C VAL A 18 17.55 12.18 33.85
N ALA A 19 18.80 12.32 34.29
CA ALA A 19 19.20 11.87 35.61
C ALA A 19 18.51 12.78 36.65
N GLY A 20 17.33 12.38 37.10
CA GLY A 20 16.61 13.01 38.20
C GLY A 20 17.19 12.55 39.53
N ARG A 21 17.73 13.51 40.28
CA ARG A 21 18.08 13.38 41.67
C ARG A 21 16.83 13.09 42.51
N ASP A 22 17.03 12.22 43.48
CA ASP A 22 16.08 11.94 44.57
C ASP A 22 15.44 13.20 45.15
N ARG A 23 14.12 13.22 45.16
CA ARG A 23 13.32 13.92 46.16
C ARG A 23 12.00 13.15 46.34
N ASP A 24 11.80 12.80 47.60
CA ASP A 24 10.61 12.15 48.14
C ASP A 24 9.31 12.86 47.80
N GLY A 25 8.26 12.07 47.52
CA GLY A 25 6.87 12.46 47.74
C GLY A 25 6.00 12.49 46.50
N ASP A 26 5.27 11.49 46.37
CA ASP A 26 3.86 11.36 45.96
C ASP A 26 3.64 10.37 44.80
N GLY A 27 2.82 9.36 45.10
CA GLY A 27 2.63 8.19 44.29
C GLY A 27 1.90 8.46 42.96
N SER A 28 2.69 8.58 41.92
CA SER A 28 2.24 8.31 40.55
C SER A 28 3.03 7.09 40.07
N SER A 29 2.44 5.90 40.20
CA SER A 29 2.93 4.68 39.59
C SER A 29 2.77 4.79 38.06
N GLY A 30 3.68 5.50 37.41
CA GLY A 30 3.84 5.43 35.95
C GLY A 30 4.23 3.99 35.61
N THR A 31 3.28 3.19 35.13
CA THR A 31 3.55 1.87 34.56
C THR A 31 4.60 2.05 33.48
N ALA A 32 5.77 1.41 33.65
CA ALA A 32 6.83 1.46 32.64
C ALA A 32 6.26 1.00 31.28
N ALA A 33 6.42 1.83 30.25
CA ALA A 33 5.89 1.50 28.93
C ALA A 33 6.53 0.21 28.39
N THR A 34 5.71 -0.73 27.95
CA THR A 34 6.15 -1.97 27.33
C THR A 34 6.65 -1.69 25.91
N THR A 35 7.91 -2.06 25.63
CA THR A 35 8.43 -1.98 24.26
C THR A 35 7.92 -3.15 23.45
N VAL A 36 7.15 -2.88 22.39
CA VAL A 36 6.58 -3.84 21.46
C VAL A 36 7.36 -3.77 20.13
N ARG A 37 8.04 -4.86 19.78
CA ARG A 37 8.93 -4.94 18.62
C ARG A 37 8.26 -5.67 17.49
N GLY A 38 8.38 -5.18 16.25
CA GLY A 38 7.75 -5.87 15.12
C GLY A 38 8.32 -5.55 13.75
N VAL A 39 7.73 -6.21 12.75
CA VAL A 39 8.00 -5.97 11.34
C VAL A 39 6.72 -5.52 10.67
N ILE A 40 6.78 -4.46 9.88
CA ILE A 40 5.62 -3.83 9.23
C ILE A 40 5.83 -3.68 7.71
N GLY A 41 4.75 -3.62 6.93
CA GLY A 41 4.81 -3.11 5.57
C GLY A 41 5.21 -1.63 5.57
N SER A 42 6.02 -1.21 4.59
CA SER A 42 6.62 0.12 4.54
C SER A 42 5.60 1.26 4.54
N GLU A 43 4.42 1.05 3.94
CA GLU A 43 3.32 2.02 3.90
C GLU A 43 2.76 2.39 5.28
N LYS A 44 3.12 1.65 6.33
CA LYS A 44 2.74 1.93 7.72
C LYS A 44 3.83 2.67 8.52
N ALA A 45 5.01 2.88 7.92
CA ALA A 45 6.14 3.46 8.61
C ALA A 45 5.86 4.87 9.13
N GLU A 46 5.25 5.72 8.31
CA GLU A 46 4.89 7.09 8.69
C GLU A 46 3.88 7.12 9.83
N PHE A 47 2.87 6.25 9.81
CA PHE A 47 1.90 6.14 10.89
C PHE A 47 2.56 5.81 12.24
N PHE A 48 3.46 4.81 12.29
CA PHE A 48 4.14 4.43 13.53
C PHE A 48 5.23 5.42 13.95
N ALA A 49 5.74 6.25 13.04
CA ALA A 49 6.72 7.30 13.32
C ALA A 49 6.07 8.65 13.67
N ASP A 50 4.78 8.82 13.43
CA ASP A 50 4.04 10.05 13.72
C ASP A 50 4.08 10.36 15.21
N PRO A 51 4.48 11.60 15.63
CA PRO A 51 4.56 11.98 17.04
C PRO A 51 3.26 11.83 17.82
N ASP A 52 2.10 12.08 17.18
CA ASP A 52 0.80 11.93 17.80
C ASP A 52 0.47 10.45 18.02
N THR A 53 0.82 9.58 17.07
CA THR A 53 0.67 8.13 17.19
C THR A 53 1.58 7.57 18.28
N VAL A 54 2.84 8.00 18.33
CA VAL A 54 3.79 7.62 19.37
C VAL A 54 3.29 8.03 20.76
N LYS A 55 2.80 9.27 20.89
CA LYS A 55 2.23 9.80 22.13
C LYS A 55 0.96 9.05 22.55
N ALA A 56 0.07 8.74 21.59
CA ALA A 56 -1.16 8.02 21.85
C ALA A 56 -0.89 6.58 22.34
N LEU A 57 0.09 5.89 21.76
CA LEU A 57 0.53 4.57 22.17
C LEU A 57 1.22 4.61 23.54
N ALA A 58 2.08 5.60 23.80
CA ALA A 58 2.74 5.79 25.07
C ALA A 58 1.75 6.02 26.21
N ALA A 59 0.68 6.78 25.97
CA ALA A 59 -0.41 6.98 26.95
C ALA A 59 -1.15 5.68 27.33
N ARG A 60 -1.00 4.62 26.50
CA ARG A 60 -1.54 3.27 26.73
C ARG A 60 -0.46 2.29 27.20
N GLY A 61 0.70 2.81 27.60
CA GLY A 61 1.81 2.03 28.12
C GLY A 61 2.57 1.24 27.03
N ILE A 62 2.48 1.62 25.75
CA ILE A 62 3.14 0.95 24.64
C ILE A 62 4.14 1.87 23.94
N THR A 63 5.35 1.36 23.71
CA THR A 63 6.34 1.96 22.80
C THR A 63 6.61 0.99 21.66
N VAL A 64 6.25 1.34 20.43
CA VAL A 64 6.48 0.49 19.26
C VAL A 64 7.87 0.74 18.68
N LYS A 65 8.59 -0.37 18.38
CA LYS A 65 9.81 -0.37 17.57
C LYS A 65 9.59 -1.28 16.36
N ALA A 66 9.41 -0.69 15.20
CA ALA A 66 9.10 -1.42 13.98
C ALA A 66 10.22 -1.32 12.94
N GLU A 67 10.47 -2.43 12.26
CA GLU A 67 11.32 -2.53 11.06
C GLU A 67 10.42 -2.70 9.84
N THR A 68 10.81 -2.17 8.69
CA THR A 68 10.03 -2.31 7.45
C THR A 68 10.51 -3.48 6.61
N SER A 69 9.58 -4.20 5.99
CA SER A 69 9.86 -5.27 5.03
C SER A 69 8.73 -5.39 4.02
N GLY A 70 9.02 -5.94 2.84
CA GLY A 70 7.98 -6.42 1.95
C GLY A 70 7.17 -7.53 2.63
N SER A 71 5.85 -7.51 2.48
CA SER A 71 4.97 -8.42 3.23
C SER A 71 5.25 -9.90 2.98
N TRP A 72 5.61 -10.26 1.74
CA TRP A 72 5.98 -11.63 1.38
C TRP A 72 7.40 -11.99 1.80
N ALA A 73 8.28 -11.00 1.97
CA ALA A 73 9.63 -11.21 2.45
C ALA A 73 9.69 -11.41 3.97
N MET A 74 8.64 -11.04 4.72
CA MET A 74 8.58 -11.19 6.17
C MET A 74 8.71 -12.66 6.63
N ASP A 75 8.28 -13.62 5.81
CA ASP A 75 8.40 -15.05 6.12
C ASP A 75 9.84 -15.56 6.06
N GLN A 76 10.76 -14.83 5.43
CA GLN A 76 12.17 -15.13 5.38
C GLN A 76 12.96 -14.54 6.58
N LEU A 77 12.34 -13.65 7.34
CA LEU A 77 12.97 -13.00 8.47
C LEU A 77 12.94 -13.90 9.71
N SER A 78 13.94 -13.75 10.57
CA SER A 78 13.83 -14.25 11.94
C SER A 78 12.83 -13.40 12.71
N LEU A 79 11.79 -14.04 13.22
CA LEU A 79 10.80 -13.39 14.11
C LEU A 79 11.12 -13.55 15.59
N GLU A 80 12.30 -14.10 15.92
CA GLU A 80 12.78 -14.23 17.30
C GLU A 80 12.90 -12.83 17.96
N GLY A 81 12.33 -12.69 19.14
CA GLY A 81 12.30 -11.42 19.87
C GLY A 81 11.38 -10.34 19.26
N LYS A 82 10.54 -10.70 18.30
CA LYS A 82 9.47 -9.84 17.79
C LYS A 82 8.14 -10.17 18.48
N ASP A 83 7.35 -9.14 18.70
CA ASP A 83 6.04 -9.24 19.34
C ASP A 83 4.91 -9.31 18.32
N PHE A 84 5.15 -8.81 17.11
CA PHE A 84 4.18 -8.84 16.01
C PHE A 84 4.84 -8.78 14.63
N ALA A 85 4.10 -9.26 13.63
CA ALA A 85 4.34 -8.97 12.21
C ALA A 85 3.07 -8.36 11.62
N PHE A 86 3.20 -7.32 10.80
CA PHE A 86 2.06 -6.59 10.27
C PHE A 86 2.15 -6.44 8.75
N PRO A 87 2.01 -7.54 8.00
CA PRO A 87 1.93 -7.48 6.56
C PRO A 87 0.71 -6.71 6.07
N SER A 88 0.74 -6.33 4.81
CA SER A 88 -0.27 -5.47 4.22
C SER A 88 -1.53 -6.22 3.78
N SER A 89 -1.57 -7.56 3.86
CA SER A 89 -2.77 -8.34 3.57
C SER A 89 -2.83 -9.67 4.31
N ASN A 90 -4.00 -10.31 4.22
CA ASN A 90 -4.26 -11.58 4.89
C ASN A 90 -3.40 -12.74 4.35
N ALA A 91 -3.15 -12.81 3.05
CA ALA A 91 -2.44 -13.96 2.47
C ALA A 91 -1.01 -14.14 3.03
N PRO A 92 -0.12 -13.13 3.04
CA PRO A 92 1.18 -13.25 3.72
C PRO A 92 1.04 -13.39 5.24
N ALA A 93 -0.02 -12.83 5.87
CA ALA A 93 -0.27 -13.04 7.30
C ALA A 93 -0.60 -14.50 7.64
N ASP A 94 -1.39 -15.17 6.82
CA ASP A 94 -1.70 -16.59 6.99
C ASP A 94 -0.47 -17.48 6.83
N GLU A 95 0.45 -17.11 5.93
CA GLU A 95 1.74 -17.79 5.78
C GLU A 95 2.59 -17.67 7.06
N LEU A 96 2.73 -16.45 7.57
CA LEU A 96 3.45 -16.19 8.82
C LEU A 96 2.86 -16.95 10.00
N ARG A 97 1.53 -17.01 10.12
CA ARG A 97 0.83 -17.73 11.19
C ARG A 97 1.09 -19.23 11.13
N ARG A 98 1.01 -19.81 9.95
CA ARG A 98 1.30 -21.25 9.76
C ARG A 98 2.73 -21.61 10.17
N ARG A 99 3.68 -20.76 9.78
CA ARG A 99 5.11 -20.98 10.07
C ARG A 99 5.45 -20.77 11.55
N SER A 100 4.84 -19.77 12.19
CA SER A 100 5.15 -19.40 13.58
C SER A 100 4.29 -20.14 14.60
N ALA A 101 3.39 -21.04 14.18
CA ALA A 101 2.45 -21.76 15.03
C ALA A 101 1.70 -20.84 16.03
N VAL A 102 1.35 -19.63 15.58
CA VAL A 102 0.72 -18.61 16.43
C VAL A 102 -0.70 -18.98 16.76
N GLU A 103 -1.03 -18.98 18.06
CA GLU A 103 -2.39 -19.18 18.54
C GLU A 103 -3.25 -17.92 18.39
N GLY A 104 -4.54 -18.13 18.16
CA GLY A 104 -5.53 -17.06 18.00
C GLY A 104 -5.57 -16.46 16.59
N GLY A 105 -6.62 -15.68 16.34
CA GLY A 105 -6.85 -15.03 15.06
C GLY A 105 -5.95 -13.81 14.82
N PRO A 106 -5.68 -13.46 13.56
CA PRO A 106 -5.04 -12.20 13.22
C PRO A 106 -6.02 -11.04 13.46
N LEU A 107 -5.45 -9.83 13.58
CA LEU A 107 -6.20 -8.59 13.78
C LEU A 107 -6.14 -7.76 12.50
N ARG A 108 -7.27 -7.19 12.08
CA ARG A 108 -7.39 -6.41 10.84
C ARG A 108 -7.91 -5.01 11.18
N PRO A 109 -7.07 -4.10 11.66
CA PRO A 109 -7.53 -2.79 12.11
C PRO A 109 -8.06 -1.92 10.96
N PHE A 110 -7.45 -2.02 9.79
CA PHE A 110 -7.79 -1.18 8.64
C PHE A 110 -7.46 -1.85 7.31
N TYR A 111 -7.93 -1.23 6.22
CA TYR A 111 -7.67 -1.66 4.85
C TYR A 111 -7.35 -0.48 3.95
N SER A 112 -6.82 -0.76 2.76
CA SER A 112 -6.60 0.23 1.71
C SER A 112 -6.75 -0.42 0.33
N PRO A 113 -7.57 0.12 -0.57
CA PRO A 113 -7.61 -0.36 -1.95
C PRO A 113 -6.32 0.03 -2.68
N LEU A 114 -5.96 -0.73 -3.73
CA LEU A 114 -4.94 -0.34 -4.68
C LEU A 114 -5.53 0.65 -5.69
N VAL A 115 -4.79 1.72 -5.96
CA VAL A 115 -5.09 2.72 -6.96
C VAL A 115 -3.87 2.94 -7.87
N VAL A 116 -4.08 3.59 -9.01
CA VAL A 116 -2.99 4.03 -9.89
C VAL A 116 -2.91 5.55 -9.81
N VAL A 117 -1.76 6.08 -9.42
CA VAL A 117 -1.49 7.49 -9.57
C VAL A 117 -0.93 7.76 -10.98
N ALA A 118 -1.36 8.85 -11.57
CA ALA A 118 -0.97 9.25 -12.91
C ALA A 118 -0.60 10.74 -12.94
N HIS A 119 0.38 11.11 -13.75
CA HIS A 119 0.54 12.51 -14.16
C HIS A 119 -0.62 12.91 -15.08
N ARG A 120 -1.05 14.15 -15.01
CA ARG A 120 -2.22 14.66 -15.74
C ARG A 120 -2.19 14.31 -17.22
N ASN A 121 -1.09 14.59 -17.91
CA ASN A 121 -0.97 14.32 -19.34
C ASN A 121 -1.16 12.83 -19.66
N ALA A 122 -0.61 11.95 -18.83
CA ALA A 122 -0.79 10.51 -18.98
C ALA A 122 -2.25 10.10 -18.77
N ALA A 123 -2.92 10.64 -17.75
CA ALA A 123 -4.33 10.35 -17.49
C ALA A 123 -5.24 10.84 -18.62
N GLU A 124 -4.99 12.03 -19.17
CA GLU A 124 -5.73 12.59 -20.31
C GLU A 124 -5.55 11.74 -21.58
N VAL A 125 -4.31 11.32 -21.88
CA VAL A 125 -4.03 10.40 -23.01
C VAL A 125 -4.70 9.05 -22.80
N LEU A 126 -4.67 8.47 -21.60
CA LEU A 126 -5.39 7.23 -21.33
C LEU A 126 -6.90 7.39 -21.57
N ALA A 127 -7.48 8.51 -21.14
CA ALA A 127 -8.91 8.78 -21.31
C ALA A 127 -9.29 8.95 -22.80
N ALA A 128 -8.50 9.69 -23.58
CA ALA A 128 -8.71 9.87 -25.00
C ALA A 128 -8.70 8.53 -25.78
N ASN A 129 -7.98 7.53 -25.28
CA ASN A 129 -7.86 6.22 -25.88
C ASN A 129 -8.77 5.14 -25.24
N GLY A 130 -9.72 5.53 -24.41
CA GLY A 130 -10.66 4.60 -23.77
C GLY A 130 -10.03 3.64 -22.76
N LEU A 131 -8.86 3.99 -22.20
CA LEU A 131 -8.17 3.23 -21.16
C LEU A 131 -8.51 3.75 -19.75
N ALA A 132 -9.03 4.99 -19.66
CA ALA A 132 -9.52 5.58 -18.44
C ALA A 132 -10.80 6.39 -18.67
N ARG A 133 -11.49 6.75 -17.60
CA ARG A 133 -12.57 7.76 -17.60
C ARG A 133 -12.24 8.77 -16.52
N LEU A 134 -12.01 10.02 -16.89
CA LEU A 134 -11.72 11.08 -15.95
C LEU A 134 -13.03 11.66 -15.40
N LYS A 135 -12.98 12.05 -14.14
CA LYS A 135 -14.10 12.70 -13.44
C LYS A 135 -13.69 14.13 -13.06
N THR A 136 -14.41 15.10 -13.58
CA THR A 136 -14.29 16.50 -13.17
C THR A 136 -15.42 16.79 -12.17
N ASP A 137 -15.12 17.44 -11.09
CA ASP A 137 -16.11 17.92 -10.11
C ASP A 137 -16.60 19.35 -10.40
N GLY A 138 -16.06 19.97 -11.46
CA GLY A 138 -16.39 21.34 -11.86
C GLY A 138 -15.68 22.42 -11.05
N THR A 139 -14.88 22.06 -10.03
CA THR A 139 -14.14 23.04 -9.20
C THR A 139 -12.69 23.19 -9.65
N SER A 140 -12.12 22.18 -10.28
CA SER A 140 -10.76 22.16 -10.80
C SER A 140 -10.73 22.39 -12.31
N SER A 141 -9.67 23.01 -12.81
CA SER A 141 -9.42 23.22 -14.24
C SER A 141 -9.09 21.94 -15.01
N PHE A 142 -8.80 20.85 -14.30
CA PHE A 142 -8.52 19.52 -14.83
C PHE A 142 -9.06 18.45 -13.87
N ALA A 143 -9.20 17.22 -14.38
CA ALA A 143 -9.64 16.10 -13.57
C ALA A 143 -8.52 15.64 -12.64
N THR A 144 -8.81 15.52 -11.37
CA THR A 144 -7.89 15.02 -10.34
C THR A 144 -8.15 13.56 -9.96
N ARG A 145 -9.29 13.02 -10.45
CA ARG A 145 -9.70 11.63 -10.22
C ARG A 145 -10.32 11.01 -11.46
N GLY A 146 -10.27 9.70 -11.54
CA GLY A 146 -10.90 8.94 -12.60
C GLY A 146 -10.99 7.45 -12.31
N THR A 147 -11.39 6.70 -13.32
CA THR A 147 -11.45 5.25 -13.32
C THR A 147 -10.48 4.72 -14.36
N LEU A 148 -9.56 3.85 -13.97
CA LEU A 148 -8.77 3.04 -14.91
C LEU A 148 -9.63 1.86 -15.36
N LEU A 149 -9.76 1.67 -16.67
CA LEU A 149 -10.51 0.56 -17.25
C LEU A 149 -9.57 -0.65 -17.40
N MET A 150 -9.58 -1.55 -16.43
CA MET A 150 -8.63 -2.67 -16.35
C MET A 150 -8.67 -3.56 -17.58
N GLY A 151 -9.84 -3.90 -18.09
CA GLY A 151 -9.95 -4.74 -19.28
C GLY A 151 -9.28 -4.13 -20.53
N PRO A 152 -9.60 -2.90 -20.93
CA PRO A 152 -8.89 -2.18 -21.99
C PRO A 152 -7.40 -2.01 -21.74
N TYR A 153 -6.99 -1.65 -20.54
CA TYR A 153 -5.57 -1.52 -20.16
C TYR A 153 -4.82 -2.85 -20.35
N LEU A 154 -5.35 -3.96 -19.84
CA LEU A 154 -4.72 -5.28 -19.96
C LEU A 154 -4.58 -5.73 -21.40
N LYS A 155 -5.56 -5.42 -22.28
CA LYS A 155 -5.44 -5.66 -23.73
C LYS A 155 -4.34 -4.82 -24.37
N ALA A 156 -4.17 -3.57 -23.94
CA ALA A 156 -3.08 -2.72 -24.41
C ALA A 156 -1.71 -3.27 -23.97
N ALA A 157 -1.59 -3.74 -22.71
CA ALA A 157 -0.39 -4.37 -22.19
C ALA A 157 -0.08 -5.70 -22.90
N GLU A 158 -1.09 -6.52 -23.16
CA GLU A 158 -0.95 -7.78 -23.92
C GLU A 158 -0.41 -7.56 -25.33
N ALA A 159 -0.82 -6.45 -25.97
CA ALA A 159 -0.40 -6.03 -27.30
C ALA A 159 0.93 -5.24 -27.30
N ASP A 160 1.63 -5.13 -26.18
CA ASP A 160 2.87 -4.36 -25.98
C ASP A 160 2.74 -2.92 -26.51
N ARG A 161 1.58 -2.28 -26.30
CA ARG A 161 1.32 -0.93 -26.78
C ARG A 161 2.32 0.06 -26.22
N THR A 162 2.74 0.99 -27.08
CA THR A 162 3.60 2.13 -26.69
C THR A 162 2.76 3.39 -26.52
N TRP A 163 3.28 4.36 -25.78
CA TRP A 163 2.66 5.67 -25.63
C TRP A 163 2.45 6.35 -27.01
N GLN A 164 3.43 6.26 -27.90
CA GLN A 164 3.38 6.87 -29.23
C GLN A 164 2.26 6.34 -30.13
N GLN A 165 1.68 5.19 -29.80
CA GLN A 165 0.52 4.62 -30.50
C GLN A 165 -0.81 5.13 -29.96
N LEU A 166 -0.78 5.96 -28.91
CA LEU A 166 -1.97 6.54 -28.31
C LEU A 166 -2.21 7.95 -28.85
N GLU A 167 -3.48 8.25 -29.15
CA GLU A 167 -3.89 9.58 -29.56
C GLU A 167 -3.56 10.61 -28.48
N GLY A 168 -2.97 11.73 -28.86
CA GLY A 168 -2.59 12.83 -27.96
C GLY A 168 -1.20 12.66 -27.34
N ALA A 169 -0.57 11.49 -27.34
CA ALA A 169 0.73 11.28 -26.70
C ALA A 169 1.88 12.03 -27.39
N SER A 170 1.79 12.30 -28.69
CA SER A 170 2.85 12.98 -29.45
C SER A 170 3.14 14.43 -28.97
N GLY A 171 2.20 15.04 -28.24
CA GLY A 171 2.37 16.35 -27.62
C GLY A 171 3.18 16.33 -26.31
N HIS A 172 3.54 15.15 -25.80
CA HIS A 172 4.12 14.94 -24.49
C HIS A 172 5.39 14.08 -24.57
N ALA A 173 6.56 14.74 -24.59
CA ALA A 173 7.85 14.05 -24.76
C ALA A 173 8.17 13.07 -23.61
N GLU A 174 7.61 13.31 -22.45
CA GLU A 174 7.72 12.44 -21.26
C GLU A 174 6.95 11.12 -21.42
N LEU A 175 5.93 11.08 -22.30
CA LEU A 175 5.16 9.87 -22.58
C LEU A 175 5.84 9.08 -23.71
N SER A 176 6.79 8.23 -23.35
CA SER A 176 7.60 7.47 -24.30
C SER A 176 7.76 6.00 -23.91
N GLY A 177 8.12 5.17 -24.87
CA GLY A 177 8.31 3.73 -24.68
C GLY A 177 7.01 2.95 -24.50
N THR A 178 7.10 1.76 -23.90
CA THR A 178 5.96 0.87 -23.68
C THR A 178 5.03 1.43 -22.61
N LEU A 179 3.72 1.30 -22.82
CA LEU A 179 2.70 1.65 -21.83
C LEU A 179 2.68 0.58 -20.73
N PHE A 180 3.00 0.95 -19.50
CA PHE A 180 2.87 0.07 -18.35
C PHE A 180 2.59 0.86 -17.07
N ILE A 181 2.12 0.18 -16.04
CA ILE A 181 1.99 0.70 -14.68
C ILE A 181 3.17 0.17 -13.87
N THR A 182 3.94 1.07 -13.27
CA THR A 182 4.98 0.67 -12.31
C THR A 182 4.33 0.07 -11.07
N SER A 183 4.75 -1.12 -10.71
CA SER A 183 4.35 -1.83 -9.51
C SER A 183 5.60 -2.37 -8.78
N THR A 184 5.39 -3.03 -7.67
CA THR A 184 6.48 -3.64 -6.89
C THR A 184 6.72 -5.10 -7.31
N ASP A 185 7.88 -5.65 -6.91
CA ASP A 185 8.20 -7.07 -7.11
C ASP A 185 7.16 -7.98 -6.44
N PRO A 186 6.39 -8.76 -7.20
CA PRO A 186 5.28 -9.54 -6.65
C PRO A 186 5.74 -10.72 -5.77
N VAL A 187 7.02 -11.11 -5.83
CA VAL A 187 7.56 -12.20 -4.99
C VAL A 187 7.81 -11.72 -3.56
N SER A 188 8.20 -10.47 -3.39
CA SER A 188 8.57 -9.90 -2.08
C SER A 188 7.54 -8.91 -1.52
N SER A 189 6.80 -8.22 -2.39
CA SER A 189 5.88 -7.14 -2.03
C SER A 189 4.42 -7.52 -2.25
N ASN A 190 3.56 -7.06 -1.33
CA ASN A 190 2.13 -7.34 -1.39
C ASN A 190 1.41 -6.58 -2.51
N SER A 191 1.74 -5.30 -2.75
CA SER A 191 1.07 -4.52 -3.81
C SER A 191 1.29 -5.11 -5.19
N GLY A 192 2.49 -5.62 -5.48
CA GLY A 192 2.78 -6.35 -6.73
C GLY A 192 2.01 -7.66 -6.85
N ALA A 193 1.94 -8.45 -5.79
CA ALA A 193 1.16 -9.70 -5.79
C ALA A 193 -0.34 -9.44 -5.96
N LEU A 194 -0.89 -8.43 -5.29
CA LEU A 194 -2.31 -8.06 -5.41
C LEU A 194 -2.63 -7.43 -6.79
N TYR A 195 -1.69 -6.73 -7.41
CA TYR A 195 -1.82 -6.27 -8.78
C TYR A 195 -1.99 -7.44 -9.75
N LEU A 196 -1.16 -8.48 -9.63
CA LEU A 196 -1.29 -9.69 -10.42
C LEU A 196 -2.62 -10.41 -10.16
N ALA A 197 -3.08 -10.45 -8.90
CA ALA A 197 -4.38 -11.03 -8.56
C ALA A 197 -5.54 -10.31 -9.27
N ALA A 198 -5.57 -8.98 -9.22
CA ALA A 198 -6.59 -8.17 -9.91
C ALA A 198 -6.51 -8.34 -11.42
N ALA A 199 -5.30 -8.27 -12.00
CA ALA A 199 -5.08 -8.42 -13.44
C ALA A 199 -5.49 -9.82 -13.95
N SER A 200 -5.09 -10.88 -13.24
CA SER A 200 -5.46 -12.26 -13.55
C SER A 200 -6.98 -12.46 -13.48
N TYR A 201 -7.63 -11.93 -12.44
CA TYR A 201 -9.08 -12.00 -12.28
C TYR A 201 -9.82 -11.36 -13.47
N VAL A 202 -9.39 -10.19 -13.92
CA VAL A 202 -9.98 -9.50 -15.08
C VAL A 202 -9.69 -10.26 -16.36
N ALA A 203 -8.45 -10.71 -16.57
CA ALA A 203 -8.03 -11.43 -17.77
C ALA A 203 -8.72 -12.80 -17.92
N ASP A 204 -9.03 -13.48 -16.80
CA ASP A 204 -9.76 -14.76 -16.79
C ASP A 204 -11.29 -14.59 -16.70
N GLY A 205 -11.82 -13.42 -17.11
CA GLY A 205 -13.26 -13.18 -17.19
C GLY A 205 -13.98 -13.11 -15.86
N GLY A 206 -13.32 -12.67 -14.79
CA GLY A 206 -13.88 -12.54 -13.44
C GLY A 206 -13.82 -13.84 -12.64
N ARG A 207 -12.91 -14.75 -12.96
CA ARG A 207 -12.67 -15.98 -12.21
C ARG A 207 -11.41 -15.84 -11.35
N VAL A 208 -11.52 -16.22 -10.09
CA VAL A 208 -10.36 -16.26 -9.19
C VAL A 208 -9.50 -17.47 -9.54
N ALA A 209 -8.20 -17.26 -9.68
CA ALA A 209 -7.28 -18.38 -9.84
C ALA A 209 -7.30 -19.25 -8.57
N ALA A 210 -7.69 -20.50 -8.71
CA ALA A 210 -7.84 -21.46 -7.61
C ALA A 210 -6.69 -22.48 -7.55
N ASP A 211 -5.97 -22.66 -8.66
CA ASP A 211 -4.92 -23.68 -8.84
C ASP A 211 -3.91 -23.24 -9.90
N ARG A 212 -2.89 -24.09 -10.09
CA ARG A 212 -1.82 -23.85 -11.08
C ARG A 212 -2.35 -23.72 -12.51
N ALA A 213 -3.33 -24.52 -12.90
CA ALA A 213 -3.90 -24.45 -14.26
C ALA A 213 -4.58 -23.12 -14.51
N ALA A 214 -5.26 -22.55 -13.49
CA ALA A 214 -5.83 -21.23 -13.55
C ALA A 214 -4.75 -20.13 -13.66
N VAL A 215 -3.65 -20.26 -12.92
CA VAL A 215 -2.49 -19.35 -13.05
C VAL A 215 -1.88 -19.43 -14.46
N ASP A 216 -1.68 -20.63 -14.98
CA ASP A 216 -1.06 -20.83 -16.29
C ASP A 216 -1.88 -20.22 -17.45
N ARG A 217 -3.22 -20.09 -17.32
CA ARG A 217 -4.07 -19.42 -18.34
C ARG A 217 -3.74 -17.95 -18.54
N THR A 218 -3.31 -17.25 -17.50
CA THR A 218 -2.99 -15.82 -17.55
C THR A 218 -1.50 -15.53 -17.45
N ALA A 219 -0.66 -16.54 -17.29
CA ALA A 219 0.77 -16.41 -16.99
C ALA A 219 1.53 -15.55 -18.02
N VAL A 220 1.20 -15.68 -19.31
CA VAL A 220 1.87 -14.89 -20.37
C VAL A 220 1.62 -13.38 -20.16
N LEU A 221 0.38 -13.00 -19.90
CA LEU A 221 0.05 -11.59 -19.62
C LEU A 221 0.68 -11.12 -18.32
N MET A 222 0.61 -11.93 -17.24
CA MET A 222 1.22 -11.57 -15.95
C MET A 222 2.72 -11.34 -16.09
N ARG A 223 3.39 -12.17 -16.89
CA ARG A 223 4.82 -12.01 -17.21
C ARG A 223 5.09 -10.69 -17.93
N LYS A 224 4.29 -10.32 -18.94
CA LYS A 224 4.44 -9.04 -19.63
C LYS A 224 4.30 -7.85 -18.67
N LEU A 225 3.30 -7.87 -17.78
CA LEU A 225 3.10 -6.81 -16.79
C LEU A 225 4.29 -6.63 -15.84
N VAL A 226 5.02 -7.70 -15.53
CA VAL A 226 6.18 -7.67 -14.64
C VAL A 226 7.46 -7.32 -15.40
N GLN A 227 7.75 -8.04 -16.49
CA GLN A 227 9.03 -7.93 -17.18
C GLN A 227 9.24 -6.60 -17.91
N VAL A 228 8.17 -5.94 -18.38
CA VAL A 228 8.24 -4.62 -19.01
C VAL A 228 8.82 -3.54 -18.08
N GLN A 229 8.71 -3.74 -16.77
CA GLN A 229 9.17 -2.79 -15.76
C GLN A 229 10.67 -2.89 -15.45
N GLY A 230 11.34 -3.98 -15.86
CA GLY A 230 12.72 -4.26 -15.47
C GLY A 230 12.86 -4.59 -13.97
N ALA A 231 13.85 -4.01 -13.31
CA ALA A 231 14.06 -4.21 -11.87
C ALA A 231 12.99 -3.47 -11.05
N GLN A 232 12.23 -4.24 -10.26
CA GLN A 232 11.16 -3.70 -9.43
C GLN A 232 11.62 -3.50 -7.98
N GLN A 233 11.04 -2.50 -7.33
CA GLN A 233 11.25 -2.23 -5.90
C GLN A 233 10.49 -3.25 -5.03
N THR A 234 11.00 -3.48 -3.82
CA THR A 234 10.39 -4.38 -2.84
C THR A 234 9.31 -3.71 -1.97
N SER A 235 9.13 -2.39 -2.12
CA SER A 235 8.14 -1.60 -1.39
C SER A 235 7.48 -0.55 -2.30
N SER A 236 6.23 -0.18 -2.01
CA SER A 236 5.46 0.80 -2.79
C SER A 236 5.88 2.26 -2.54
N ASP A 237 6.60 2.55 -1.47
CA ASP A 237 6.99 3.92 -1.12
C ASP A 237 8.03 4.50 -2.09
N ALA A 238 9.00 3.68 -2.53
CA ALA A 238 10.05 4.18 -3.42
C ALA A 238 9.50 4.65 -4.76
N PRO A 239 8.73 3.83 -5.53
CA PRO A 239 8.16 4.30 -6.78
C PRO A 239 7.13 5.42 -6.60
N PHE A 240 6.46 5.51 -5.45
CA PHE A 240 5.56 6.63 -5.16
C PHE A 240 6.32 7.94 -4.94
N ARG A 241 7.42 7.91 -4.18
CA ARG A 241 8.28 9.10 -4.01
C ARG A 241 8.90 9.55 -5.32
N ASP A 242 9.37 8.61 -6.15
CA ASP A 242 9.91 8.93 -7.48
C ASP A 242 8.85 9.62 -8.33
N PHE A 243 7.63 9.10 -8.36
CA PHE A 243 6.50 9.69 -9.05
C PHE A 243 6.19 11.12 -8.57
N ILE A 244 6.08 11.34 -7.25
CA ILE A 244 5.81 12.68 -6.69
C ILE A 244 6.94 13.66 -7.00
N SER A 245 8.18 13.17 -7.11
CA SER A 245 9.35 13.99 -7.50
C SER A 245 9.39 14.29 -9.00
N GLY A 246 8.45 13.78 -9.80
CA GLY A 246 8.44 13.91 -11.26
C GLY A 246 9.46 13.03 -11.96
N VAL A 247 9.96 11.98 -11.29
CA VAL A 247 10.94 11.02 -11.81
C VAL A 247 10.23 9.68 -12.08
N GLY A 248 10.67 8.98 -13.12
CA GLY A 248 10.21 7.63 -13.42
C GLY A 248 8.98 7.58 -14.31
N ASN A 249 8.21 6.50 -14.19
CA ASN A 249 7.04 6.23 -15.02
C ASN A 249 5.85 7.13 -14.60
N PRO A 250 5.11 7.69 -15.55
CA PRO A 250 3.93 8.52 -15.28
C PRO A 250 2.73 7.78 -14.69
N LEU A 251 2.79 6.45 -14.54
CA LEU A 251 1.74 5.60 -13.96
C LEU A 251 2.35 4.70 -12.87
N VAL A 252 1.87 4.83 -11.63
CA VAL A 252 2.38 4.04 -10.51
C VAL A 252 1.23 3.45 -9.69
N LEU A 253 1.30 2.15 -9.41
CA LEU A 253 0.37 1.45 -8.52
C LEU A 253 0.78 1.67 -7.06
N VAL A 254 -0.15 2.16 -6.26
CA VAL A 254 0.06 2.47 -4.85
C VAL A 254 -1.16 2.05 -4.01
N TYR A 255 -1.01 2.05 -2.70
CA TYR A 255 -2.17 2.01 -1.81
C TYR A 255 -2.86 3.37 -1.77
N GLU A 256 -4.19 3.40 -1.76
CA GLU A 256 -4.94 4.64 -1.57
C GLU A 256 -4.50 5.39 -0.31
N SER A 257 -4.13 4.66 0.75
CA SER A 257 -3.64 5.26 2.00
C SER A 257 -2.42 6.14 1.79
N GLN A 258 -1.51 5.80 0.88
CA GLN A 258 -0.34 6.63 0.56
C GLN A 258 -0.77 7.96 -0.08
N VAL A 259 -1.75 7.91 -0.98
CA VAL A 259 -2.33 9.11 -1.61
C VAL A 259 -3.08 9.96 -0.59
N ALA A 260 -3.94 9.35 0.21
CA ALA A 260 -4.73 10.06 1.21
C ALA A 260 -3.83 10.69 2.29
N SER A 261 -2.76 9.99 2.72
CA SER A 261 -1.74 10.56 3.61
C SER A 261 -1.06 11.77 2.99
N LEU A 262 -0.64 11.69 1.73
CA LEU A 262 -0.06 12.85 1.00
C LEU A 262 -1.01 14.05 1.01
N LEU A 263 -2.29 13.82 0.68
CA LEU A 263 -3.30 14.88 0.60
C LEU A 263 -3.58 15.54 1.95
N THR A 264 -3.56 14.79 3.04
CA THR A 264 -3.84 15.31 4.40
C THR A 264 -2.65 16.03 5.01
N HIS A 265 -1.41 15.70 4.62
CA HIS A 265 -0.19 16.28 5.20
C HIS A 265 0.50 17.32 4.31
N SER A 266 0.16 17.37 3.02
CA SER A 266 0.78 18.30 2.07
C SER A 266 -0.11 19.49 1.71
N LYS A 267 0.51 20.62 1.38
CA LYS A 267 -0.23 21.74 0.80
C LYS A 267 -0.62 21.39 -0.64
N ARG A 268 -1.79 21.86 -1.09
CA ARG A 268 -2.32 21.59 -2.44
C ARG A 268 -1.33 21.91 -3.57
N GLN A 269 -0.46 22.89 -3.37
CA GLN A 269 0.58 23.29 -4.33
C GLN A 269 1.71 22.27 -4.45
N GLU A 270 1.91 21.40 -3.44
CA GLU A 270 2.93 20.36 -3.41
C GLU A 270 2.46 19.06 -4.08
N ILE A 271 1.16 18.94 -4.37
CA ILE A 271 0.55 17.73 -4.96
C ILE A 271 0.76 17.71 -6.48
N GLY A 272 1.01 18.89 -7.09
CA GLY A 272 1.29 19.00 -8.53
C GLY A 272 0.11 18.61 -9.42
N ASP A 273 0.38 17.86 -10.46
CA ASP A 273 -0.56 17.40 -11.49
C ASP A 273 -1.06 15.96 -11.27
N LEU A 274 -1.10 15.54 -10.01
CA LEU A 274 -1.58 14.21 -9.59
C LEU A 274 -3.02 13.96 -10.03
N VAL A 275 -3.24 12.81 -10.66
CA VAL A 275 -4.56 12.23 -10.93
C VAL A 275 -4.63 10.85 -10.27
N VAL A 276 -5.69 10.59 -9.49
CA VAL A 276 -5.93 9.29 -8.86
C VAL A 276 -6.90 8.47 -9.72
N LEU A 277 -6.42 7.39 -10.29
CA LEU A 277 -7.22 6.47 -11.09
C LEU A 277 -7.59 5.24 -10.25
N TYR A 278 -8.86 5.09 -9.94
CA TYR A 278 -9.40 3.88 -9.31
C TYR A 278 -9.61 2.83 -10.39
N PRO A 279 -8.92 1.68 -10.34
CA PRO A 279 -9.24 0.61 -11.29
C PRO A 279 -10.70 0.16 -11.11
N ASP A 280 -11.43 -0.03 -12.22
CA ASP A 280 -12.80 -0.54 -12.19
C ASP A 280 -12.91 -1.93 -11.56
N THR A 281 -11.77 -2.62 -11.49
CA THR A 281 -11.57 -3.86 -10.74
C THR A 281 -10.22 -3.78 -10.02
N THR A 282 -10.23 -3.77 -8.70
CA THR A 282 -9.04 -3.69 -7.83
C THR A 282 -9.12 -4.69 -6.69
N VAL A 283 -8.10 -4.72 -5.85
CA VAL A 283 -8.09 -5.46 -4.59
C VAL A 283 -7.99 -4.48 -3.44
N SER A 284 -8.85 -4.64 -2.43
CA SER A 284 -8.65 -4.01 -1.13
C SER A 284 -7.69 -4.85 -0.30
N SER A 285 -6.63 -4.22 0.15
CA SER A 285 -5.61 -4.83 0.97
C SER A 285 -6.01 -4.71 2.45
N ASP A 286 -6.41 -5.82 3.07
CA ASP A 286 -6.74 -5.89 4.49
C ASP A 286 -5.43 -5.99 5.29
N HIS A 287 -4.95 -4.87 5.83
CA HIS A 287 -3.74 -4.85 6.65
C HIS A 287 -3.94 -5.73 7.88
N THR A 288 -3.13 -6.77 7.98
CA THR A 288 -3.37 -7.89 8.91
C THR A 288 -2.22 -8.04 9.87
N LEU A 289 -2.44 -7.71 11.15
CA LEU A 289 -1.46 -7.89 12.20
C LEU A 289 -1.51 -9.33 12.74
N VAL A 290 -0.37 -10.00 12.72
CA VAL A 290 -0.14 -11.31 13.32
C VAL A 290 0.55 -11.10 14.68
N PRO A 291 -0.15 -11.30 15.81
CA PRO A 291 0.45 -11.19 17.13
C PRO A 291 1.33 -12.40 17.41
N LEU A 292 2.57 -12.19 17.78
CA LEU A 292 3.53 -13.24 18.16
C LEU A 292 3.59 -13.40 19.70
N THR A 293 3.20 -12.36 20.41
CA THR A 293 3.14 -12.33 21.89
C THR A 293 1.84 -11.66 22.36
N ALA A 294 1.57 -11.71 23.66
CA ALA A 294 0.45 -10.99 24.27
C ALA A 294 0.55 -9.46 24.07
N ALA A 295 1.76 -8.90 24.09
CA ALA A 295 2.00 -7.48 23.85
C ALA A 295 1.69 -7.09 22.40
N GLY A 296 2.07 -7.94 21.42
CA GLY A 296 1.68 -7.76 20.02
C GLY A 296 0.17 -7.85 19.81
N ARG A 297 -0.52 -8.73 20.53
CA ARG A 297 -1.99 -8.82 20.51
C ARG A 297 -2.64 -7.56 21.06
N GLN A 298 -2.18 -7.07 22.21
CA GLN A 298 -2.66 -5.82 22.79
C GLN A 298 -2.52 -4.64 21.82
N LEU A 299 -1.39 -4.52 21.12
CA LEU A 299 -1.20 -3.49 20.09
C LEU A 299 -2.25 -3.62 19.00
N GLY A 300 -2.46 -4.80 18.44
CA GLY A 300 -3.44 -5.03 17.38
C GLY A 300 -4.89 -4.75 17.79
N GLU A 301 -5.26 -5.08 19.02
CA GLU A 301 -6.55 -4.77 19.61
C GLU A 301 -6.74 -3.26 19.77
N LEU A 302 -5.74 -2.54 20.28
CA LEU A 302 -5.77 -1.09 20.40
C LEU A 302 -5.92 -0.42 19.01
N LEU A 303 -5.15 -0.84 18.02
CA LEU A 303 -5.28 -0.31 16.65
C LEU A 303 -6.69 -0.53 16.06
N SER A 304 -7.36 -1.59 16.47
CA SER A 304 -8.70 -1.93 15.97
C SER A 304 -9.84 -1.22 16.74
N THR A 305 -9.65 -0.94 18.03
CA THR A 305 -10.77 -0.53 18.91
C THR A 305 -10.62 0.86 19.51
N ASP A 306 -9.38 1.36 19.67
CA ASP A 306 -9.14 2.66 20.28
C ASP A 306 -9.51 3.80 19.34
N PRO A 307 -10.44 4.71 19.73
CA PRO A 307 -10.91 5.77 18.83
C PRO A 307 -9.81 6.73 18.39
N GLN A 308 -8.86 7.07 19.27
CA GLN A 308 -7.78 8.00 18.96
C GLN A 308 -6.78 7.38 17.97
N LEU A 309 -6.43 6.09 18.15
CA LEU A 309 -5.53 5.39 17.23
C LEU A 309 -6.18 5.16 15.87
N ARG A 310 -7.50 4.92 15.83
CA ARG A 310 -8.24 4.84 14.56
C ARG A 310 -8.27 6.18 13.85
N GLU A 311 -8.54 7.28 14.55
CA GLU A 311 -8.49 8.62 13.98
C GLU A 311 -7.12 8.93 13.38
N LEU A 312 -6.04 8.57 14.09
CA LEU A 312 -4.68 8.72 13.60
C LEU A 312 -4.42 7.87 12.35
N ALA A 313 -4.86 6.60 12.35
CA ALA A 313 -4.76 5.75 11.18
C ALA A 313 -5.51 6.33 9.97
N VAL A 314 -6.69 6.91 10.18
CA VAL A 314 -7.47 7.58 9.14
C VAL A 314 -6.74 8.83 8.62
N ARG A 315 -6.09 9.63 9.47
CA ARG A 315 -5.25 10.75 9.04
C ARG A 315 -4.08 10.31 8.15
N HIS A 316 -3.56 9.09 8.39
CA HIS A 316 -2.58 8.44 7.53
C HIS A 316 -3.22 7.67 6.35
N GLY A 317 -4.47 7.96 6.02
CA GLY A 317 -5.16 7.49 4.83
C GLY A 317 -5.69 6.05 4.90
N PHE A 318 -5.57 5.36 6.03
CA PHE A 318 -6.12 4.01 6.18
C PHE A 318 -7.62 4.04 6.41
N ARG A 319 -8.34 3.14 5.76
CA ARG A 319 -9.78 2.96 5.96
C ARG A 319 -10.01 2.00 7.14
N PRO A 320 -10.66 2.42 8.25
CA PRO A 320 -10.88 1.54 9.38
C PRO A 320 -11.94 0.50 9.04
N GLN A 321 -11.74 -0.73 9.53
CA GLN A 321 -12.74 -1.79 9.37
C GLN A 321 -14.02 -1.44 10.12
N GLY A 322 -15.17 -1.53 9.42
CA GLY A 322 -16.48 -1.28 10.01
C GLY A 322 -16.82 0.17 10.37
N ALA A 323 -15.95 1.14 10.07
CA ALA A 323 -16.13 2.54 10.44
C ALA A 323 -15.90 3.52 9.25
N ALA A 324 -16.51 3.24 8.12
CA ALA A 324 -16.36 4.03 6.88
C ALA A 324 -16.64 5.53 7.05
N ALA A 325 -17.54 5.89 7.98
CA ALA A 325 -17.87 7.28 8.26
C ALA A 325 -16.68 8.10 8.79
N GLU A 326 -15.76 7.48 9.53
CA GLU A 326 -14.55 8.15 10.04
C GLU A 326 -13.64 8.57 8.89
N PHE A 327 -13.41 7.67 7.92
CA PHE A 327 -12.64 7.98 6.72
C PHE A 327 -13.32 9.05 5.85
N THR A 328 -14.64 8.95 5.68
CA THR A 328 -15.41 9.94 4.93
C THR A 328 -15.29 11.34 5.53
N ALA A 329 -15.37 11.47 6.85
CA ALA A 329 -15.21 12.74 7.54
C ALA A 329 -13.80 13.33 7.38
N ALA A 330 -12.76 12.51 7.57
CA ALA A 330 -11.37 12.97 7.50
C ALA A 330 -10.94 13.36 6.07
N THR A 331 -11.49 12.70 5.04
CA THR A 331 -11.16 12.99 3.64
C THR A 331 -12.18 13.92 2.95
N ALA A 332 -13.09 14.56 3.70
CA ALA A 332 -14.14 15.41 3.15
C ALA A 332 -13.60 16.58 2.30
N ALA A 333 -12.43 17.11 2.64
CA ALA A 333 -11.77 18.18 1.89
C ALA A 333 -11.07 17.71 0.60
N HIS A 334 -10.99 16.39 0.36
CA HIS A 334 -10.22 15.75 -0.71
C HIS A 334 -11.08 14.86 -1.61
N THR A 335 -12.39 15.10 -1.68
CA THR A 335 -13.33 14.30 -2.49
C THR A 335 -13.09 14.44 -3.99
N ASP A 336 -12.34 15.46 -4.40
CA ASP A 336 -11.85 15.63 -5.76
C ASP A 336 -10.81 14.58 -6.15
N TYR A 337 -10.02 14.06 -5.20
CA TYR A 337 -9.02 13.00 -5.38
C TYR A 337 -9.50 11.64 -4.89
N ILE A 338 -10.20 11.60 -3.76
CA ILE A 338 -10.55 10.36 -3.03
C ILE A 338 -11.99 9.94 -3.32
N ASP A 339 -12.18 8.71 -3.77
CA ASP A 339 -13.51 8.08 -3.84
C ASP A 339 -13.88 7.47 -2.49
N GLN A 340 -14.58 8.24 -1.66
CA GLN A 340 -14.94 7.83 -0.31
C GLN A 340 -15.80 6.57 -0.28
N GLN A 341 -16.61 6.34 -1.30
CA GLN A 341 -17.59 5.23 -1.37
C GLN A 341 -17.11 4.07 -2.25
N LEU A 342 -16.00 4.22 -2.98
CA LEU A 342 -15.52 3.26 -3.98
C LEU A 342 -16.61 2.88 -5.00
N THR A 343 -17.38 3.88 -5.45
CA THR A 343 -18.53 3.68 -6.32
C THR A 343 -18.08 3.20 -7.70
N GLY A 344 -18.61 2.04 -8.13
CA GLY A 344 -18.26 1.45 -9.43
C GLY A 344 -16.92 0.69 -9.42
N VAL A 345 -16.28 0.55 -8.25
CA VAL A 345 -15.04 -0.21 -8.08
C VAL A 345 -15.39 -1.65 -7.64
N ARG A 346 -15.12 -2.62 -8.52
CA ARG A 346 -15.29 -4.03 -8.18
C ARG A 346 -14.10 -4.51 -7.34
N GLN A 347 -14.39 -5.20 -6.25
CA GLN A 347 -13.37 -5.86 -5.45
C GLN A 347 -13.12 -7.27 -6.00
N ALA A 348 -11.92 -7.51 -6.54
CA ALA A 348 -11.49 -8.84 -6.94
C ALA A 348 -11.17 -9.66 -5.68
N PRO A 349 -11.71 -10.88 -5.56
CA PRO A 349 -11.32 -11.75 -4.46
C PRO A 349 -9.83 -12.15 -4.58
N VAL A 350 -9.17 -12.25 -3.43
CA VAL A 350 -7.74 -12.60 -3.37
C VAL A 350 -7.58 -14.13 -3.40
N PRO A 351 -6.72 -14.66 -4.28
CA PRO A 351 -6.35 -16.08 -4.26
C PRO A 351 -5.67 -16.48 -2.94
N THR A 352 -5.56 -17.79 -2.71
CA THR A 352 -4.78 -18.31 -1.56
C THR A 352 -3.31 -17.89 -1.64
N ALA A 353 -2.60 -17.92 -0.51
CA ALA A 353 -1.17 -17.58 -0.46
C ALA A 353 -0.33 -18.43 -1.43
N GLU A 354 -0.61 -19.74 -1.52
CA GLU A 354 0.06 -20.67 -2.44
C GLU A 354 -0.13 -20.27 -3.91
N VAL A 355 -1.38 -19.92 -4.28
CA VAL A 355 -1.70 -19.50 -5.65
C VAL A 355 -1.04 -18.17 -5.98
N LEU A 356 -1.03 -17.20 -5.05
CA LEU A 356 -0.35 -15.91 -5.23
C LEU A 356 1.16 -16.09 -5.42
N ARG A 357 1.82 -16.96 -4.63
CA ARG A 357 3.24 -17.29 -4.82
C ARG A 357 3.49 -17.88 -6.20
N THR A 358 2.69 -18.89 -6.58
CA THR A 358 2.79 -19.52 -7.91
C THR A 358 2.64 -18.49 -9.03
N MET A 359 1.68 -17.56 -8.87
CA MET A 359 1.44 -16.48 -9.84
C MET A 359 2.65 -15.52 -9.94
N ALA A 360 3.20 -15.09 -8.79
CA ALA A 360 4.37 -14.22 -8.72
C ALA A 360 5.61 -14.88 -9.36
N GLU A 361 5.88 -16.13 -9.04
CA GLU A 361 6.99 -16.91 -9.63
C GLU A 361 6.84 -17.06 -11.14
N ARG A 362 5.64 -17.39 -11.62
CA ARG A 362 5.33 -17.50 -13.06
C ARG A 362 5.42 -16.19 -13.83
N ALA A 363 5.15 -15.08 -13.15
CA ALA A 363 5.26 -13.76 -13.76
C ALA A 363 6.73 -13.30 -13.89
N ARG A 364 7.60 -13.76 -13.01
CA ARG A 364 9.05 -13.47 -13.07
C ARG A 364 9.84 -14.38 -14.02
N SER A 365 9.44 -15.62 -14.18
CA SER A 365 10.09 -16.60 -15.05
C SER A 365 9.78 -16.39 -16.52
#